data_217f4b227c91c1bb1faa01a10720db2f
#
_entry.id   217f4b227c91c1bb1faa01a10720db2f
#
_cell.length_a   1.000
_cell.length_b   1.000
_cell.length_c   1.000
_cell.angle_alpha   90.00
_cell.angle_beta   90.00
_cell.angle_gamma   90.00
#
_symmetry.space_group_name_H-M   'P 1'
#
loop_
_entity.id
_entity.type
_entity.pdbx_description
1 polymer ?
#
loop_
_entity_poly.entity_id
_entity_poly.type
_entity_poly.pdbx_seq_one_letter_code
_entity_poly.pdbx_strand_id
1 'polypeptide(L)'
;MNIFIIRTEEFLQNVDKNSLTKEFKSQKRCVEYSLGRFLVKYAAKNFYKIDDTEIVVENKKPRFKNSSLNFSISHSKNIVAAAFDENDVGFDIEEIKPRNLKRLSEYFHRDFVDENDFYRYWTSYEAEYKSQKQEISSFKFENYMYSVSFSGINTRLKMYELVIPKKSTVPSELINLKLVNDSIKNENAVEIKEINTASLEFFSPLALKIE
;
A
#
# COMPACT_ATOMS: atom_id res chain seq x y z
N MET A 1 7.30 -10.44 5.74
CA MET A 1 6.58 -9.21 5.34
C MET A 1 5.89 -9.42 4.00
N ASN A 2 4.65 -8.97 3.87
CA ASN A 2 3.92 -9.05 2.60
C ASN A 2 3.43 -7.67 2.20
N ILE A 3 3.58 -7.30 0.93
CA ILE A 3 3.02 -6.07 0.36
C ILE A 3 1.93 -6.46 -0.61
N PHE A 4 0.77 -5.83 -0.48
CA PHE A 4 -0.36 -5.97 -1.39
C PHE A 4 -0.58 -4.64 -2.11
N ILE A 5 -0.87 -4.72 -3.42
CA ILE A 5 -1.17 -3.54 -4.23
C ILE A 5 -2.51 -3.69 -4.95
N ILE A 6 -3.14 -2.56 -5.24
CA ILE A 6 -4.27 -2.41 -6.17
C ILE A 6 -3.88 -1.33 -7.18
N ARG A 7 -4.00 -1.64 -8.48
CA ARG A 7 -3.93 -0.63 -9.54
C ARG A 7 -5.31 0.00 -9.69
N THR A 8 -5.43 1.23 -9.24
CA THR A 8 -6.76 1.87 -9.09
C THR A 8 -7.51 2.00 -10.41
N GLU A 9 -6.83 2.33 -11.51
CA GLU A 9 -7.47 2.48 -12.81
C GLU A 9 -8.01 1.14 -13.33
N GLU A 10 -7.20 0.08 -13.29
CA GLU A 10 -7.59 -1.25 -13.74
C GLU A 10 -8.69 -1.83 -12.85
N PHE A 11 -8.57 -1.64 -11.54
CA PHE A 11 -9.56 -2.10 -10.59
C PHE A 11 -10.92 -1.40 -10.80
N LEU A 12 -10.90 -0.07 -11.00
CA LEU A 12 -12.11 0.73 -11.16
C LEU A 12 -12.76 0.64 -12.55
N GLN A 13 -12.05 0.16 -13.58
CA GLN A 13 -12.66 -0.09 -14.90
C GLN A 13 -13.80 -1.12 -14.86
N ASN A 14 -13.75 -2.02 -13.88
CA ASN A 14 -14.72 -3.07 -13.68
C ASN A 14 -15.82 -2.70 -12.67
N VAL A 15 -15.91 -1.42 -12.34
CA VAL A 15 -16.72 -0.90 -11.25
C VAL A 15 -17.66 0.19 -11.76
N ASP A 16 -18.94 0.17 -11.34
CA ASP A 16 -19.89 1.22 -11.68
C ASP A 16 -19.53 2.54 -10.96
N LYS A 17 -19.07 3.52 -11.77
CA LYS A 17 -18.64 4.84 -11.27
C LYS A 17 -19.75 5.66 -10.59
N ASN A 18 -21.02 5.32 -10.84
CA ASN A 18 -22.16 6.04 -10.26
C ASN A 18 -22.39 5.72 -8.79
N SER A 19 -21.74 4.67 -8.27
CA SER A 19 -21.88 4.23 -6.88
C SER A 19 -20.88 4.88 -5.90
N LEU A 20 -19.95 5.71 -6.39
CA LEU A 20 -18.99 6.43 -5.54
C LEU A 20 -19.69 7.56 -4.78
N THR A 21 -19.78 7.46 -3.47
CA THR A 21 -20.45 8.45 -2.62
C THR A 21 -19.61 9.72 -2.42
N LYS A 22 -20.31 10.87 -2.30
CA LYS A 22 -19.76 12.24 -2.30
C LYS A 22 -19.22 12.73 -0.93
N GLU A 23 -18.83 11.87 -0.01
CA GLU A 23 -18.49 12.31 1.37
C GLU A 23 -17.12 13.02 1.52
N PHE A 24 -16.28 13.03 0.49
CA PHE A 24 -14.96 13.67 0.53
C PHE A 24 -14.90 14.90 -0.39
N LYS A 25 -14.18 15.94 0.03
CA LYS A 25 -13.92 17.14 -0.79
C LYS A 25 -13.21 16.83 -2.12
N SER A 26 -12.56 15.67 -2.23
CA SER A 26 -11.89 15.16 -3.43
C SER A 26 -12.30 13.72 -3.68
N GLN A 27 -12.90 13.45 -4.84
CA GLN A 27 -13.26 12.10 -5.28
C GLN A 27 -12.04 11.16 -5.30
N LYS A 28 -10.87 11.66 -5.69
CA LYS A 28 -9.63 10.89 -5.69
C LYS A 28 -9.27 10.39 -4.28
N ARG A 29 -9.29 11.26 -3.27
CA ARG A 29 -9.01 10.88 -1.87
C ARG A 29 -10.02 9.88 -1.33
N CYS A 30 -11.28 10.02 -1.71
CA CYS A 30 -12.31 9.06 -1.36
C CYS A 30 -11.98 7.66 -1.90
N VAL A 31 -11.62 7.57 -3.17
CA VAL A 31 -11.24 6.31 -3.81
C VAL A 31 -10.00 5.71 -3.14
N GLU A 32 -8.93 6.47 -2.97
CA GLU A 32 -7.68 6.03 -2.34
C GLU A 32 -7.91 5.50 -0.90
N TYR A 33 -8.66 6.24 -0.10
CA TYR A 33 -9.01 5.82 1.25
C TYR A 33 -9.80 4.51 1.27
N SER A 34 -10.82 4.41 0.42
CA SER A 34 -11.71 3.25 0.37
C SER A 34 -11.01 2.00 -0.13
N LEU A 35 -10.21 2.15 -1.19
CA LEU A 35 -9.41 1.05 -1.71
C LEU A 35 -8.34 0.60 -0.71
N GLY A 36 -7.73 1.53 0.03
CA GLY A 36 -6.79 1.17 1.10
C GLY A 36 -7.44 0.35 2.21
N ARG A 37 -8.63 0.72 2.65
CA ARG A 37 -9.39 -0.04 3.65
C ARG A 37 -9.87 -1.39 3.12
N PHE A 38 -10.35 -1.42 1.88
CA PHE A 38 -10.73 -2.65 1.20
C PHE A 38 -9.53 -3.60 1.11
N LEU A 39 -8.40 -3.13 0.57
CA LEU A 39 -7.17 -3.90 0.42
C LEU A 39 -6.76 -4.56 1.74
N VAL A 40 -6.73 -3.79 2.83
CA VAL A 40 -6.32 -4.27 4.15
C VAL A 40 -7.28 -5.33 4.67
N LYS A 41 -8.59 -5.09 4.61
CA LYS A 41 -9.60 -6.05 5.08
C LYS A 41 -9.60 -7.32 4.24
N TYR A 42 -9.51 -7.18 2.91
CA TYR A 42 -9.49 -8.32 1.99
C TYR A 42 -8.26 -9.21 2.22
N ALA A 43 -7.06 -8.61 2.31
CA ALA A 43 -5.83 -9.34 2.57
C ALA A 43 -5.88 -10.02 3.96
N ALA A 44 -6.33 -9.31 5.00
CA ALA A 44 -6.46 -9.88 6.34
C ALA A 44 -7.35 -11.12 6.34
N LYS A 45 -8.53 -11.04 5.72
CA LYS A 45 -9.50 -12.14 5.69
C LYS A 45 -9.03 -13.30 4.82
N ASN A 46 -8.65 -13.00 3.58
CA ASN A 46 -8.43 -14.04 2.56
C ASN A 46 -7.03 -14.64 2.59
N PHE A 47 -6.02 -13.86 2.99
CA PHE A 47 -4.64 -14.30 3.04
C PHE A 47 -4.23 -14.72 4.48
N TYR A 48 -4.50 -13.86 5.47
CA TYR A 48 -4.10 -14.11 6.86
C TYR A 48 -5.15 -14.85 7.70
N LYS A 49 -6.35 -15.11 7.13
CA LYS A 49 -7.46 -15.83 7.79
C LYS A 49 -7.95 -15.15 9.08
N ILE A 50 -7.93 -13.82 9.09
CA ILE A 50 -8.46 -13.00 10.18
C ILE A 50 -9.91 -12.68 9.89
N ASP A 51 -10.84 -13.22 10.68
CA ASP A 51 -12.28 -13.03 10.50
C ASP A 51 -12.74 -11.63 10.93
N ASP A 52 -12.24 -11.15 12.07
CA ASP A 52 -12.55 -9.80 12.55
C ASP A 52 -11.56 -8.78 11.99
N THR A 53 -12.03 -8.05 10.97
CA THR A 53 -11.25 -7.00 10.28
C THR A 53 -11.67 -5.59 10.70
N GLU A 54 -12.26 -5.41 11.89
CA GLU A 54 -12.56 -4.09 12.44
C GLU A 54 -11.26 -3.29 12.62
N ILE A 55 -11.23 -2.08 12.06
CA ILE A 55 -10.06 -1.20 12.12
C ILE A 55 -10.37 -0.04 13.07
N VAL A 56 -9.52 0.13 14.07
CA VAL A 56 -9.49 1.28 14.98
C VAL A 56 -8.30 2.17 14.67
N VAL A 57 -8.33 3.42 15.14
CA VAL A 57 -7.20 4.34 14.99
C VAL A 57 -6.65 4.64 16.37
N GLU A 58 -5.41 4.24 16.62
CA GLU A 58 -4.68 4.49 17.86
C GLU A 58 -3.40 5.26 17.56
N ASN A 59 -3.18 6.35 18.27
CA ASN A 59 -2.01 7.24 18.06
C ASN A 59 -1.82 7.65 16.59
N LYS A 60 -2.92 7.97 15.92
CA LYS A 60 -2.98 8.31 14.48
C LYS A 60 -2.64 7.17 13.51
N LYS A 61 -2.39 5.95 14.00
CA LYS A 61 -2.10 4.77 13.20
C LYS A 61 -3.31 3.84 13.18
N PRO A 62 -3.76 3.37 12.00
CA PRO A 62 -4.80 2.36 11.90
C PRO A 62 -4.26 0.98 12.31
N ARG A 63 -5.05 0.24 13.08
CA ARG A 63 -4.74 -1.13 13.54
C ARG A 63 -6.00 -1.99 13.50
N PHE A 64 -5.85 -3.30 13.42
CA PHE A 64 -6.97 -4.21 13.69
C PHE A 64 -7.28 -4.18 15.18
N LYS A 65 -8.58 -4.16 15.53
CA LYS A 65 -9.02 -4.10 16.91
C LYS A 65 -8.68 -5.37 17.70
N ASN A 66 -8.84 -6.52 17.06
CA ASN A 66 -8.74 -7.83 17.71
C ASN A 66 -7.66 -8.72 17.04
N SER A 67 -6.61 -8.13 16.45
CA SER A 67 -5.51 -8.88 15.86
C SER A 67 -4.18 -8.17 16.10
N SER A 68 -3.13 -8.95 16.31
CA SER A 68 -1.74 -8.46 16.44
C SER A 68 -1.06 -8.19 15.09
N LEU A 69 -1.69 -8.57 13.98
CA LEU A 69 -1.15 -8.29 12.65
C LEU A 69 -1.10 -6.79 12.42
N ASN A 70 0.08 -6.28 12.13
CA ASN A 70 0.29 -4.87 11.84
C ASN A 70 0.22 -4.61 10.34
N PHE A 71 -0.21 -3.40 9.99
CA PHE A 71 -0.21 -2.95 8.60
C PHE A 71 0.07 -1.45 8.48
N SER A 72 0.55 -1.05 7.31
CA SER A 72 0.72 0.35 6.94
C SER A 72 0.24 0.55 5.51
N ILE A 73 -0.55 1.61 5.26
CA ILE A 73 -1.15 1.91 3.96
C ILE A 73 -0.44 3.12 3.37
N SER A 74 -0.16 3.06 2.07
CA SER A 74 0.25 4.21 1.28
C SER A 74 -0.37 4.17 -0.12
N HIS A 75 -0.36 5.30 -0.81
CA HIS A 75 -0.86 5.41 -2.17
C HIS A 75 -0.10 6.47 -2.94
N SER A 76 0.13 6.21 -4.21
CA SER A 76 0.71 7.19 -5.12
C SER A 76 0.13 6.98 -6.51
N LYS A 77 -0.37 8.06 -7.13
CA LYS A 77 -1.00 8.12 -8.45
C LYS A 77 -2.11 7.09 -8.64
N ASN A 78 -1.82 5.94 -9.27
CA ASN A 78 -2.77 4.88 -9.58
C ASN A 78 -2.53 3.58 -8.80
N ILE A 79 -1.67 3.62 -7.78
CA ILE A 79 -1.44 2.49 -6.88
C ILE A 79 -1.90 2.85 -5.47
N VAL A 80 -2.68 1.95 -4.88
CA VAL A 80 -2.93 1.86 -3.44
C VAL A 80 -2.26 0.59 -2.96
N ALA A 81 -1.48 0.70 -1.89
CA ALA A 81 -0.70 -0.41 -1.38
C ALA A 81 -0.73 -0.50 0.15
N ALA A 82 -0.52 -1.70 0.68
CA ALA A 82 -0.38 -1.93 2.11
C ALA A 82 0.69 -2.98 2.38
N ALA A 83 1.56 -2.68 3.34
CA ALA A 83 2.52 -3.63 3.88
C ALA A 83 1.96 -4.24 5.17
N PHE A 84 2.22 -5.55 5.37
CA PHE A 84 1.81 -6.31 6.54
C PHE A 84 3.01 -7.03 7.15
N ASP A 85 3.08 -6.99 8.48
CA ASP A 85 4.07 -7.72 9.25
C ASP A 85 3.52 -8.10 10.63
N GLU A 86 4.09 -9.12 11.27
CA GLU A 86 3.77 -9.46 12.66
C GLU A 86 4.28 -8.38 13.62
N ASN A 87 5.39 -7.75 13.27
CA ASN A 87 5.93 -6.62 13.99
C ASN A 87 5.38 -5.29 13.44
N ASP A 88 5.61 -4.20 14.19
CA ASP A 88 5.23 -2.87 13.72
C ASP A 88 5.94 -2.53 12.41
N VAL A 89 5.18 -2.06 11.43
CA VAL A 89 5.64 -1.77 10.07
C VAL A 89 5.21 -0.38 9.63
N GLY A 90 6.12 0.35 9.02
CA GLY A 90 5.85 1.57 8.26
C GLY A 90 6.07 1.33 6.79
N PHE A 91 5.28 1.97 5.95
CA PHE A 91 5.35 1.74 4.51
C PHE A 91 4.99 3.01 3.75
N ASP A 92 5.79 3.28 2.72
CA ASP A 92 5.47 4.35 1.78
C ASP A 92 5.78 3.95 0.34
N ILE A 93 5.04 4.57 -0.60
CA ILE A 93 5.20 4.39 -2.05
C ILE A 93 5.05 5.73 -2.74
N GLU A 94 5.92 6.00 -3.72
CA GLU A 94 5.81 7.19 -4.58
C GLU A 94 6.14 6.88 -6.04
N GLU A 95 5.34 7.47 -6.94
CA GLU A 95 5.68 7.48 -8.38
C GLU A 95 6.93 8.33 -8.62
N ILE A 96 7.92 7.75 -9.27
CA ILE A 96 9.14 8.45 -9.67
C ILE A 96 8.82 9.31 -10.90
N LYS A 97 8.98 10.62 -10.75
CA LYS A 97 8.76 11.61 -11.82
C LYS A 97 9.75 12.75 -11.71
N PRO A 98 10.03 13.47 -12.81
CA PRO A 98 10.95 14.60 -12.79
C PRO A 98 10.61 15.62 -11.70
N ARG A 99 11.64 16.10 -11.00
CA ARG A 99 11.56 17.08 -9.93
C ARG A 99 12.61 18.19 -10.08
N ASN A 100 12.36 19.32 -9.50
CA ASN A 100 13.40 20.35 -9.34
C ASN A 100 14.31 19.95 -8.17
N LEU A 101 15.31 19.11 -8.45
CA LEU A 101 16.21 18.56 -7.44
C LEU A 101 16.99 19.68 -6.71
N LYS A 102 17.39 20.76 -7.42
CA LYS A 102 18.07 21.90 -6.80
C LYS A 102 17.23 22.50 -5.68
N ARG A 103 15.95 22.78 -5.94
CA ARG A 103 15.04 23.33 -4.92
C ARG A 103 14.80 22.37 -3.78
N LEU A 104 14.71 21.07 -4.06
CA LEU A 104 14.55 20.04 -3.03
C LEU A 104 15.81 19.91 -2.17
N SER A 105 17.01 19.96 -2.78
CA SER A 105 18.29 19.96 -2.08
C SER A 105 18.41 21.14 -1.12
N GLU A 106 18.03 22.33 -1.57
CA GLU A 106 17.99 23.53 -0.74
C GLU A 106 17.01 23.38 0.44
N TYR A 107 15.82 22.84 0.18
CA TYR A 107 14.76 22.67 1.21
C TYR A 107 15.14 21.63 2.27
N PHE A 108 15.71 20.48 1.85
CA PHE A 108 16.06 19.38 2.76
C PHE A 108 17.49 19.49 3.30
N HIS A 109 18.26 20.51 2.90
CA HIS A 109 19.69 20.68 3.24
C HIS A 109 20.52 19.42 2.93
N ARG A 110 20.23 18.80 1.78
CA ARG A 110 20.85 17.58 1.32
C ARG A 110 20.93 17.56 -0.20
N ASP A 111 22.08 17.21 -0.77
CA ASP A 111 22.21 17.03 -2.20
C ASP A 111 21.53 15.75 -2.69
N PHE A 112 20.72 15.89 -3.72
CA PHE A 112 20.10 14.77 -4.43
C PHE A 112 20.74 14.61 -5.80
N VAL A 113 21.27 13.41 -6.09
CA VAL A 113 21.99 13.11 -7.33
C VAL A 113 21.02 12.96 -8.49
N ASP A 114 19.89 12.28 -8.26
CA ASP A 114 18.82 12.03 -9.22
C ASP A 114 17.45 11.88 -8.52
N GLU A 115 16.41 11.64 -9.30
CA GLU A 115 15.07 11.43 -8.79
C GLU A 115 14.96 10.16 -7.93
N ASN A 116 15.69 9.09 -8.25
CA ASN A 116 15.66 7.88 -7.44
C ASN A 116 16.23 8.15 -6.04
N ASP A 117 17.32 8.93 -5.94
CA ASP A 117 17.90 9.30 -4.65
C ASP A 117 16.93 10.16 -3.83
N PHE A 118 16.24 11.13 -4.46
CA PHE A 118 15.22 11.92 -3.79
C PHE A 118 14.05 11.07 -3.32
N TYR A 119 13.47 10.23 -4.20
CA TYR A 119 12.30 9.42 -3.83
C TYR A 119 12.63 8.35 -2.82
N ARG A 120 13.84 7.77 -2.85
CA ARG A 120 14.34 6.87 -1.81
C ARG A 120 14.39 7.56 -0.45
N TYR A 121 14.95 8.76 -0.40
CA TYR A 121 14.99 9.56 0.83
C TYR A 121 13.59 9.86 1.34
N TRP A 122 12.70 10.35 0.47
CA TRP A 122 11.36 10.76 0.84
C TRP A 122 10.50 9.59 1.33
N THR A 123 10.43 8.50 0.58
CA THR A 123 9.66 7.32 0.99
C THR A 123 10.22 6.66 2.25
N SER A 124 11.54 6.67 2.45
CA SER A 124 12.18 6.19 3.67
C SER A 124 11.76 7.01 4.88
N TYR A 125 11.78 8.33 4.75
CA TYR A 125 11.36 9.25 5.80
C TYR A 125 9.90 9.05 6.20
N GLU A 126 9.00 8.93 5.21
CA GLU A 126 7.58 8.69 5.45
C GLU A 126 7.32 7.30 6.06
N ALA A 127 8.04 6.26 5.61
CA ALA A 127 7.92 4.92 6.18
C ALA A 127 8.39 4.88 7.64
N GLU A 128 9.53 5.52 7.97
CA GLU A 128 10.03 5.65 9.33
C GLU A 128 9.04 6.40 10.22
N TYR A 129 8.51 7.51 9.75
CA TYR A 129 7.51 8.28 10.49
C TYR A 129 6.26 7.46 10.85
N LYS A 130 5.85 6.54 9.97
CA LYS A 130 4.68 5.68 10.19
C LYS A 130 4.89 4.56 11.21
N SER A 131 6.14 4.12 11.47
CA SER A 131 6.42 3.03 12.41
C SER A 131 7.40 3.40 13.52
N GLN A 132 8.14 4.50 13.37
CA GLN A 132 9.22 4.90 14.26
C GLN A 132 10.33 3.83 14.41
N LYS A 133 10.53 3.00 13.37
CA LYS A 133 11.60 1.99 13.29
C LYS A 133 12.74 2.52 12.45
N GLN A 134 13.97 2.12 12.77
CA GLN A 134 15.18 2.61 12.11
C GLN A 134 15.68 1.70 10.99
N GLU A 135 15.20 0.46 10.94
CA GLU A 135 15.57 -0.46 9.87
C GLU A 135 14.67 -0.20 8.66
N ILE A 136 15.26 0.37 7.61
CA ILE A 136 14.54 0.77 6.41
C ILE A 136 15.15 0.06 5.22
N SER A 137 14.29 -0.51 4.38
CA SER A 137 14.67 -1.02 3.08
C SER A 137 13.88 -0.30 2.00
N SER A 138 14.58 0.13 0.96
CA SER A 138 13.99 0.79 -0.20
C SER A 138 14.27 -0.01 -1.46
N PHE A 139 13.28 -0.11 -2.32
CA PHE A 139 13.41 -0.77 -3.60
C PHE A 139 12.54 -0.10 -4.65
N LYS A 140 12.94 -0.25 -5.90
CA LYS A 140 12.18 0.20 -7.05
C LYS A 140 11.51 -0.99 -7.72
N PHE A 141 10.25 -0.79 -8.06
CA PHE A 141 9.48 -1.70 -8.88
C PHE A 141 8.66 -0.89 -9.88
N GLU A 142 8.83 -1.18 -11.16
CA GLU A 142 8.31 -0.36 -12.25
C GLU A 142 8.77 1.11 -12.12
N ASN A 143 7.86 2.06 -12.17
CA ASN A 143 8.15 3.49 -12.02
C ASN A 143 7.83 4.01 -10.61
N TYR A 144 7.94 3.17 -9.59
CA TYR A 144 7.64 3.54 -8.21
C TYR A 144 8.80 3.21 -7.28
N MET A 145 9.04 4.09 -6.33
CA MET A 145 9.90 3.85 -5.19
C MET A 145 9.05 3.37 -4.01
N TYR A 146 9.46 2.29 -3.39
CA TYR A 146 8.86 1.70 -2.21
C TYR A 146 9.85 1.76 -1.05
N SER A 147 9.38 2.10 0.13
CA SER A 147 10.17 1.96 1.35
C SER A 147 9.35 1.31 2.45
N VAL A 148 9.99 0.40 3.16
CA VAL A 148 9.44 -0.24 4.35
C VAL A 148 10.37 -0.01 5.53
N SER A 149 9.78 0.39 6.65
CA SER A 149 10.42 0.49 7.95
C SER A 149 9.91 -0.65 8.82
N PHE A 150 10.80 -1.46 9.38
CA PHE A 150 10.46 -2.72 10.05
C PHE A 150 11.43 -3.05 11.18
N SER A 151 11.10 -4.07 11.96
CA SER A 151 12.00 -4.64 12.96
C SER A 151 12.33 -6.08 12.59
N GLY A 152 13.59 -6.44 12.64
CA GLY A 152 14.04 -7.82 12.49
C GLY A 152 15.03 -8.05 11.36
N ILE A 153 15.95 -8.96 11.62
CA ILE A 153 16.98 -9.38 10.68
C ILE A 153 16.41 -10.51 9.81
N ASN A 154 16.65 -10.48 8.50
CA ASN A 154 16.22 -11.49 7.53
C ASN A 154 14.71 -11.54 7.24
N THR A 155 14.04 -10.40 7.22
CA THR A 155 12.64 -10.33 6.77
C THR A 155 12.56 -10.68 5.28
N ARG A 156 11.74 -11.69 4.94
CA ARG A 156 11.45 -12.06 3.55
C ARG A 156 10.33 -11.18 3.01
N LEU A 157 10.53 -10.62 1.83
CA LEU A 157 9.55 -9.78 1.14
C LEU A 157 8.83 -10.58 0.07
N LYS A 158 7.50 -10.57 0.11
CA LYS A 158 6.63 -11.01 -0.99
C LYS A 158 5.70 -9.88 -1.39
N MET A 159 5.40 -9.80 -2.67
CA MET A 159 4.44 -8.83 -3.20
C MET A 159 3.28 -9.52 -3.90
N TYR A 160 2.11 -8.95 -3.76
CA TYR A 160 0.87 -9.47 -4.31
C TYR A 160 0.05 -8.34 -4.92
N GLU A 161 -0.67 -8.63 -6.00
CA GLU A 161 -1.62 -7.72 -6.61
C GLU A 161 -3.04 -8.28 -6.46
N LEU A 162 -3.97 -7.44 -6.01
CA LEU A 162 -5.39 -7.72 -6.07
C LEU A 162 -5.92 -7.30 -7.43
N VAL A 163 -6.43 -8.27 -8.17
CA VAL A 163 -6.99 -8.06 -9.50
C VAL A 163 -8.45 -8.49 -9.55
N ILE A 164 -9.23 -7.80 -10.37
CA ILE A 164 -10.57 -8.23 -10.72
C ILE A 164 -10.50 -8.88 -12.10
N PRO A 165 -10.77 -10.17 -12.23
CA PRO A 165 -10.79 -10.84 -13.52
C PRO A 165 -11.77 -10.16 -14.49
N LYS A 166 -11.38 -9.96 -15.75
CA LYS A 166 -12.16 -9.23 -16.77
C LYS A 166 -13.58 -9.78 -17.04
N LYS A 167 -13.93 -10.95 -16.50
CA LYS A 167 -15.23 -11.61 -16.69
C LYS A 167 -16.20 -11.44 -15.53
N SER A 168 -15.78 -10.86 -14.41
CA SER A 168 -16.65 -10.63 -13.26
C SER A 168 -17.11 -9.17 -13.24
N THR A 169 -18.42 -8.98 -13.37
CA THR A 169 -19.02 -7.69 -12.97
C THR A 169 -18.86 -7.57 -11.47
N VAL A 170 -18.08 -6.59 -11.03
CA VAL A 170 -18.02 -6.26 -9.60
C VAL A 170 -19.38 -5.74 -9.20
N PRO A 171 -20.02 -6.32 -8.19
CA PRO A 171 -21.28 -5.77 -7.70
C PRO A 171 -21.08 -4.30 -7.32
N SER A 172 -22.02 -3.46 -7.68
CA SER A 172 -22.04 -2.02 -7.34
C SER A 172 -21.89 -1.76 -5.83
N GLU A 173 -22.22 -2.77 -5.03
CA GLU A 173 -22.05 -2.82 -3.58
C GLU A 173 -20.57 -2.72 -3.09
N LEU A 174 -19.60 -3.16 -3.88
CA LEU A 174 -18.17 -3.01 -3.56
C LEU A 174 -17.70 -1.54 -3.57
N ILE A 175 -18.51 -0.64 -4.11
CA ILE A 175 -18.14 0.75 -4.34
C ILE A 175 -18.99 1.68 -3.49
N ASN A 176 -20.08 1.20 -2.95
CA ASN A 176 -20.83 1.94 -1.95
C ASN A 176 -20.01 1.96 -0.66
N LEU A 177 -19.35 3.08 -0.40
CA LEU A 177 -18.38 3.28 0.68
C LEU A 177 -18.91 3.01 2.09
N LYS A 178 -20.22 3.01 2.28
CA LYS A 178 -20.87 2.48 3.49
C LYS A 178 -20.77 0.96 3.57
N LEU A 179 -20.73 0.26 2.42
CA LEU A 179 -20.77 -1.20 2.34
C LEU A 179 -19.38 -1.84 2.24
N VAL A 180 -18.31 -1.08 1.92
CA VAL A 180 -16.92 -1.56 2.07
C VAL A 180 -16.63 -1.96 3.53
N ASN A 181 -17.44 -1.47 4.47
CA ASN A 181 -17.33 -1.85 5.87
C ASN A 181 -18.09 -3.13 6.25
N ASP A 182 -19.16 -3.52 5.52
CA ASP A 182 -20.10 -4.49 6.08
C ASP A 182 -20.32 -5.80 5.29
N SER A 183 -20.02 -5.88 3.98
CA SER A 183 -20.18 -7.18 3.31
C SER A 183 -19.69 -7.19 1.87
N ILE A 184 -18.56 -7.80 1.64
CA ILE A 184 -18.20 -8.35 0.33
C ILE A 184 -19.01 -9.66 0.18
N LYS A 185 -20.22 -9.58 -0.33
CA LYS A 185 -21.04 -10.77 -0.59
C LYS A 185 -20.56 -11.60 -1.78
N ASN A 186 -19.57 -11.11 -2.55
CA ASN A 186 -19.03 -11.80 -3.71
C ASN A 186 -17.50 -11.80 -3.70
N GLU A 187 -16.91 -12.42 -2.66
CA GLU A 187 -15.45 -12.58 -2.51
C GLU A 187 -14.79 -13.30 -3.71
N ASN A 188 -15.58 -14.02 -4.52
CA ASN A 188 -15.11 -14.75 -5.70
C ASN A 188 -14.77 -13.84 -6.90
N ALA A 189 -15.00 -12.53 -6.81
CA ALA A 189 -14.72 -11.58 -7.90
C ALA A 189 -13.32 -10.96 -7.83
N VAL A 190 -12.55 -11.23 -6.78
CA VAL A 190 -11.20 -10.68 -6.59
C VAL A 190 -10.20 -11.82 -6.43
N GLU A 191 -9.10 -11.75 -7.15
CA GLU A 191 -7.99 -12.70 -7.07
C GLU A 191 -6.76 -12.03 -6.47
N ILE A 192 -5.97 -12.81 -5.71
CA ILE A 192 -4.64 -12.42 -5.26
C ILE A 192 -3.63 -13.07 -6.20
N LYS A 193 -2.83 -12.27 -6.90
CA LYS A 193 -1.74 -12.72 -7.75
C LYS A 193 -0.40 -12.37 -7.13
N GLU A 194 0.50 -13.34 -7.03
CA GLU A 194 1.88 -13.10 -6.60
C GLU A 194 2.66 -12.38 -7.70
N ILE A 195 3.38 -11.33 -7.31
CA ILE A 195 4.24 -10.56 -8.20
C ILE A 195 5.63 -11.19 -8.15
N ASN A 196 6.24 -11.41 -9.33
CA ASN A 196 7.63 -11.85 -9.39
C ASN A 196 8.55 -10.75 -8.84
N THR A 197 9.13 -11.03 -7.68
CA THR A 197 10.02 -10.07 -6.97
C THR A 197 11.46 -10.09 -7.49
N ALA A 198 11.81 -10.95 -8.44
CA ALA A 198 13.15 -10.99 -9.05
C ALA A 198 13.50 -9.70 -9.84
N SER A 199 12.50 -8.90 -10.20
CA SER A 199 12.67 -7.62 -10.89
C SER A 199 12.81 -6.42 -9.96
N LEU A 200 12.82 -6.60 -8.64
CA LEU A 200 12.99 -5.52 -7.68
C LEU A 200 14.43 -5.03 -7.65
N GLU A 201 14.62 -3.73 -7.79
CA GLU A 201 15.91 -3.07 -7.64
C GLU A 201 16.05 -2.54 -6.22
N PHE A 202 16.88 -3.19 -5.40
CA PHE A 202 17.11 -2.79 -4.00
C PHE A 202 18.21 -1.75 -3.88
N PHE A 203 17.97 -0.72 -3.08
CA PHE A 203 18.92 0.38 -2.82
C PHE A 203 19.59 0.31 -1.44
N SER A 204 19.22 -0.67 -0.62
CA SER A 204 19.81 -0.84 0.71
C SER A 204 20.38 -2.26 0.86
N PRO A 205 21.61 -2.42 1.41
CA PRO A 205 22.19 -3.72 1.69
C PRO A 205 21.52 -4.47 2.84
N LEU A 206 20.60 -3.87 3.55
CA LEU A 206 19.92 -4.46 4.70
C LEU A 206 18.73 -5.31 4.25
N ALA A 207 19.04 -6.56 3.99
CA ALA A 207 18.40 -7.75 4.52
C ALA A 207 16.88 -7.94 4.31
N LEU A 208 16.28 -7.43 3.23
CA LEU A 208 15.11 -8.10 2.67
C LEU A 208 15.62 -9.23 1.76
N LYS A 209 15.35 -10.47 2.11
CA LYS A 209 15.62 -11.61 1.22
C LYS A 209 14.43 -11.80 0.29
N ILE A 210 14.72 -11.92 -1.00
CA ILE A 210 13.75 -12.33 -2.02
C ILE A 210 13.61 -13.85 -1.90
N GLU A 211 12.39 -14.36 -1.89
CA GLU A 211 12.09 -15.78 -2.14
C GLU A 211 11.90 -16.04 -3.63
#